data_d35791380dc5f197aaed94b84b372402
#
_entry.id   d35791380dc5f197aaed94b84b372402
#
_cell.length_a   1.000
_cell.length_b   1.000
_cell.length_c   1.000
_cell.angle_alpha   90.00
_cell.angle_beta   90.00
_cell.angle_gamma   90.00
#
_symmetry.space_group_name_H-M   'P 1'
#
loop_
_entity.id
_entity.type
_entity.pdbx_description
1 polymer ?
#
loop_
_entity_poly.entity_id
_entity_poly.type
_entity_poly.pdbx_seq_one_letter_code
_entity_poly.pdbx_strand_id
1 'polypeptide(L)'
;MSKKRRQHSPDLKAKVGLEALKGIEPVHAIASRYEVHPVQVSQWKKEAAERLPEVFARKADHDAESAKERERELFEEIGRLKMELEWLKKKAGELGR
;
A
#
# COMPACT_ATOMS: atom_id res chain seq x y z
N MET A 1 -13.18 -38.23 12.47
CA MET A 1 -12.56 -37.64 11.29
C MET A 1 -12.15 -36.22 11.59
N SER A 2 -10.88 -35.99 11.66
CA SER A 2 -10.38 -34.66 11.93
C SER A 2 -10.49 -33.82 10.66
N LYS A 3 -11.40 -32.90 10.65
CA LYS A 3 -11.44 -31.92 9.60
C LYS A 3 -10.35 -30.91 9.89
N LYS A 4 -9.38 -30.81 9.03
CA LYS A 4 -8.41 -29.75 9.11
C LYS A 4 -9.16 -28.44 9.05
N ARG A 5 -8.87 -27.54 9.96
CA ARG A 5 -9.38 -26.20 9.89
C ARG A 5 -8.92 -25.60 8.57
N ARG A 6 -9.88 -25.28 7.74
CA ARG A 6 -9.60 -24.64 6.47
C ARG A 6 -9.07 -23.24 6.75
N GLN A 7 -7.81 -23.02 6.39
CA GLN A 7 -7.25 -21.69 6.46
C GLN A 7 -7.65 -20.93 5.22
N HIS A 8 -8.24 -19.78 5.41
CA HIS A 8 -8.67 -18.93 4.31
C HIS A 8 -7.59 -17.89 4.04
N SER A 9 -7.15 -17.79 2.79
CA SER A 9 -6.15 -16.80 2.41
C SER A 9 -6.74 -15.39 2.47
N PRO A 10 -5.90 -14.37 2.67
CA PRO A 10 -6.36 -12.98 2.60
C PRO A 10 -7.04 -12.65 1.27
N ASP A 11 -6.55 -13.22 0.17
CA ASP A 11 -7.15 -13.01 -1.15
C ASP A 11 -8.56 -13.54 -1.23
N LEU A 12 -8.80 -14.72 -0.69
CA LEU A 12 -10.14 -15.31 -0.66
C LEU A 12 -11.07 -14.46 0.18
N LYS A 13 -10.64 -14.07 1.37
CA LYS A 13 -11.44 -13.23 2.26
C LYS A 13 -11.82 -11.91 1.59
N ALA A 14 -10.87 -11.30 0.88
CA ALA A 14 -11.09 -10.06 0.16
C ALA A 14 -12.12 -10.23 -0.96
N LYS A 15 -12.01 -11.30 -1.74
CA LYS A 15 -12.95 -11.58 -2.81
C LYS A 15 -14.37 -11.79 -2.29
N VAL A 16 -14.50 -12.61 -1.26
CA VAL A 16 -15.80 -12.91 -0.64
C VAL A 16 -16.40 -11.64 -0.01
N GLY A 17 -15.61 -10.91 0.73
CA GLY A 17 -16.04 -9.65 1.35
C GLY A 17 -16.50 -8.64 0.31
N LEU A 18 -15.77 -8.51 -0.78
CA LEU A 18 -16.11 -7.60 -1.86
C LEU A 18 -17.40 -8.00 -2.55
N GLU A 19 -17.58 -9.28 -2.85
CA GLU A 19 -18.82 -9.77 -3.46
C GLU A 19 -20.02 -9.49 -2.56
N ALA A 20 -19.85 -9.69 -1.25
CA ALA A 20 -20.90 -9.40 -0.29
C ALA A 20 -21.23 -7.90 -0.21
N LEU A 21 -20.21 -7.05 -0.30
CA LEU A 21 -20.38 -5.60 -0.29
C LEU A 21 -21.11 -5.09 -1.53
N LYS A 22 -20.92 -5.73 -2.68
CA LYS A 22 -21.62 -5.38 -3.91
C LYS A 22 -23.13 -5.56 -3.79
N GLY A 23 -23.57 -6.50 -2.94
CA GLY A 23 -24.99 -6.73 -2.68
C GLY A 23 -25.76 -7.30 -3.85
N ILE A 24 -25.10 -7.84 -4.86
CA ILE A 24 -25.78 -8.42 -6.04
C ILE A 24 -26.33 -9.79 -5.72
N GLU A 25 -25.58 -10.60 -4.98
CA GLU A 25 -25.97 -11.95 -4.59
C GLU A 25 -26.25 -12.02 -3.09
N PRO A 26 -27.20 -12.86 -2.66
CA PRO A 26 -27.41 -13.05 -1.23
C PRO A 26 -26.24 -13.80 -0.59
N VAL A 27 -26.07 -13.62 0.72
CA VAL A 27 -24.97 -14.20 1.49
C VAL A 27 -24.85 -15.70 1.29
N HIS A 28 -25.99 -16.44 1.31
CA HIS A 28 -25.96 -17.89 1.18
C HIS A 28 -25.48 -18.34 -0.20
N ALA A 29 -25.77 -17.58 -1.25
CA ALA A 29 -25.31 -17.89 -2.60
C ALA A 29 -23.78 -17.71 -2.72
N ILE A 30 -23.27 -16.65 -2.14
CA ILE A 30 -21.82 -16.38 -2.09
C ILE A 30 -21.12 -17.47 -1.28
N ALA A 31 -21.67 -17.82 -0.13
CA ALA A 31 -21.13 -18.87 0.73
C ALA A 31 -21.04 -20.20 0.00
N SER A 32 -22.09 -20.55 -0.73
CA SER A 32 -22.13 -21.78 -1.50
C SER A 32 -21.09 -21.81 -2.62
N ARG A 33 -20.98 -20.69 -3.35
CA ARG A 33 -20.05 -20.58 -4.47
C ARG A 33 -18.59 -20.68 -4.03
N TYR A 34 -18.24 -20.09 -2.91
CA TYR A 34 -16.87 -20.12 -2.38
C TYR A 34 -16.63 -21.23 -1.38
N GLU A 35 -17.63 -22.06 -1.13
CA GLU A 35 -17.54 -23.18 -0.18
C GLU A 35 -17.13 -22.75 1.22
N VAL A 36 -17.74 -21.67 1.69
CA VAL A 36 -17.52 -21.15 3.06
C VAL A 36 -18.84 -21.04 3.78
N HIS A 37 -18.80 -20.95 5.10
CA HIS A 37 -20.00 -20.81 5.89
C HIS A 37 -20.58 -19.37 5.72
N PRO A 38 -21.91 -19.23 5.66
CA PRO A 38 -22.54 -17.91 5.53
C PRO A 38 -22.11 -16.90 6.60
N VAL A 39 -21.84 -17.36 7.81
CA VAL A 39 -21.32 -16.51 8.90
C VAL A 39 -19.98 -15.89 8.52
N GLN A 40 -19.12 -16.66 7.83
CA GLN A 40 -17.84 -16.16 7.36
C GLN A 40 -18.01 -15.04 6.33
N VAL A 41 -18.98 -15.21 5.42
CA VAL A 41 -19.27 -14.19 4.42
C VAL A 41 -19.67 -12.88 5.09
N SER A 42 -20.60 -12.94 6.04
CA SER A 42 -21.06 -11.76 6.79
C SER A 42 -19.93 -11.11 7.58
N GLN A 43 -19.09 -11.91 8.20
CA GLN A 43 -17.97 -11.44 9.00
C GLN A 43 -16.93 -10.73 8.12
N TRP A 44 -16.59 -11.33 7.00
CA TRP A 44 -15.61 -10.73 6.07
C TRP A 44 -16.16 -9.47 5.39
N LYS A 45 -17.47 -9.45 5.11
CA LYS A 45 -18.13 -8.25 4.59
C LYS A 45 -17.96 -7.09 5.56
N LYS A 46 -18.27 -7.33 6.84
CA LYS A 46 -18.17 -6.33 7.89
C LYS A 46 -16.71 -5.86 8.07
N GLU A 47 -15.79 -6.81 8.16
CA GLU A 47 -14.38 -6.53 8.33
C GLU A 47 -13.83 -5.73 7.16
N ALA A 48 -14.18 -6.09 5.92
CA ALA A 48 -13.75 -5.36 4.74
C ALA A 48 -14.26 -3.92 4.75
N ALA A 49 -15.54 -3.74 5.09
CA ALA A 49 -16.14 -2.40 5.16
C ALA A 49 -15.46 -1.52 6.21
N GLU A 50 -15.18 -2.08 7.38
CA GLU A 50 -14.54 -1.35 8.48
C GLU A 50 -13.09 -0.98 8.21
N ARG A 51 -12.38 -1.84 7.49
CA ARG A 51 -10.96 -1.65 7.22
C ARG A 51 -10.63 -1.03 5.87
N LEU A 52 -11.64 -0.79 5.06
CA LEU A 52 -11.44 -0.17 3.75
C LEU A 52 -10.67 1.16 3.82
N PRO A 53 -10.94 2.06 4.78
CA PRO A 53 -10.18 3.30 4.89
C PRO A 53 -8.67 3.10 5.08
N GLU A 54 -8.25 1.99 5.68
CA GLU A 54 -6.84 1.70 5.90
C GLU A 54 -6.05 1.57 4.59
N VAL A 55 -6.70 1.08 3.54
CA VAL A 55 -6.08 0.93 2.22
C VAL A 55 -5.65 2.29 1.68
N PHE A 56 -6.51 3.29 1.83
CA PHE A 56 -6.24 4.64 1.34
C PHE A 56 -5.26 5.40 2.23
N ALA A 57 -5.33 5.16 3.54
CA ALA A 57 -4.39 5.76 4.48
C ALA A 57 -2.96 5.30 4.19
N ARG A 58 -2.75 4.01 3.96
CA ARG A 58 -1.44 3.45 3.65
C ARG A 58 -0.88 4.02 2.35
N LYS A 59 -1.73 4.17 1.34
CA LYS A 59 -1.32 4.75 0.06
C LYS A 59 -0.88 6.19 0.24
N ALA A 60 -1.63 6.98 0.99
CA ALA A 60 -1.30 8.36 1.27
C ALA A 60 0.05 8.47 2.01
N ASP A 61 0.27 7.61 3.01
CA ASP A 61 1.52 7.56 3.76
C ASP A 61 2.69 7.18 2.85
N HIS A 62 2.51 6.19 2.00
CA HIS A 62 3.53 5.75 1.06
C HIS A 62 3.88 6.85 0.06
N ASP A 63 2.87 7.54 -0.46
CA ASP A 63 3.09 8.66 -1.39
C ASP A 63 3.83 9.81 -0.71
N ALA A 64 3.49 10.10 0.54
CA ALA A 64 4.18 11.12 1.34
C ALA A 64 5.64 10.75 1.59
N GLU A 65 5.92 9.50 1.93
CA GLU A 65 7.27 9.01 2.15
C GLU A 65 8.11 9.07 0.87
N SER A 66 7.52 8.69 -0.26
CA SER A 66 8.19 8.76 -1.56
C SER A 66 8.52 10.19 -1.95
N ALA A 67 7.62 11.14 -1.66
CA ALA A 67 7.85 12.55 -1.92
C ALA A 67 9.00 13.10 -1.07
N LYS A 68 9.04 12.73 0.21
CA LYS A 68 10.13 13.12 1.12
C LYS A 68 11.48 12.56 0.66
N GLU A 69 11.50 11.34 0.20
CA GLU A 69 12.71 10.71 -0.30
C GLU A 69 13.25 11.44 -1.53
N ARG A 70 12.38 11.78 -2.48
CA ARG A 70 12.76 12.55 -3.67
C ARG A 70 13.30 13.92 -3.30
N GLU A 71 12.66 14.57 -2.33
CA GLU A 71 13.10 15.87 -1.85
C GLU A 71 14.50 15.79 -1.24
N ARG A 72 14.75 14.78 -0.42
CA ARG A 72 16.06 14.56 0.21
C ARG A 72 17.14 14.34 -0.86
N GLU A 73 16.87 13.52 -1.87
CA GLU A 73 17.80 13.27 -2.97
C GLU A 73 18.14 14.55 -3.73
N LEU A 74 17.13 15.39 -3.96
CA LEU A 74 17.34 16.68 -4.63
C LEU A 74 18.22 17.61 -3.80
N PHE A 75 18.02 17.68 -2.50
CA PHE A 75 18.86 18.51 -1.62
C PHE A 75 20.29 18.01 -1.55
N GLU A 76 20.49 16.71 -1.55
CA GLU A 76 21.83 16.10 -1.61
C GLU A 76 22.54 16.49 -2.90
N GLU A 77 21.83 16.40 -4.03
CA GLU A 77 22.37 16.76 -5.33
C GLU A 77 22.73 18.25 -5.40
N ILE A 78 21.87 19.13 -4.89
CA ILE A 78 22.12 20.57 -4.82
C ILE A 78 23.37 20.85 -4.00
N GLY A 79 23.50 20.18 -2.85
CA GLY A 79 24.66 20.33 -1.97
C GLY A 79 25.95 19.90 -2.66
N ARG A 80 25.94 18.78 -3.35
CA ARG A 80 27.09 18.27 -4.09
C ARG A 80 27.50 19.22 -5.22
N LEU A 81 26.53 19.69 -5.99
CA LEU A 81 26.78 20.62 -7.08
C LEU A 81 27.34 21.95 -6.59
N LYS A 82 26.82 22.43 -5.45
CA LYS A 82 27.33 23.64 -4.83
C LYS A 82 28.80 23.51 -4.43
N MET A 83 29.16 22.38 -3.84
CA MET A 83 30.53 22.10 -3.44
C MET A 83 31.46 22.02 -4.65
N GLU A 84 31.02 21.36 -5.73
CA GLU A 84 31.77 21.27 -6.97
C GLU A 84 31.99 22.66 -7.58
N LEU A 85 30.96 23.49 -7.56
CA LEU A 85 31.05 24.85 -8.09
C LEU A 85 32.06 25.68 -7.30
N GLU A 86 32.02 25.61 -5.99
CA GLU A 86 32.97 26.33 -5.13
C GLU A 86 34.41 25.86 -5.36
N TRP A 87 34.60 24.55 -5.53
CA TRP A 87 35.90 23.99 -5.86
C TRP A 87 36.41 24.51 -7.19
N LEU A 88 35.55 24.52 -8.22
CA LEU A 88 35.91 25.03 -9.55
C LEU A 88 36.26 26.52 -9.51
N LYS A 89 35.50 27.31 -8.78
CA LYS A 89 35.79 28.74 -8.61
C LYS A 89 37.14 28.98 -7.96
N LYS A 90 37.46 28.18 -6.97
CA LYS A 90 38.74 28.24 -6.28
C LYS A 90 39.90 27.90 -7.21
N LYS A 91 39.73 26.84 -8.00
CA LYS A 91 40.71 26.42 -8.99
C LYS A 91 40.88 27.43 -10.10
N ALA A 92 39.81 28.00 -10.59
CA ALA A 92 39.85 29.06 -11.60
C ALA A 92 40.58 30.30 -11.08
N GLY A 93 40.34 30.68 -9.82
CA GLY A 93 41.07 31.75 -9.17
C GLY A 93 42.56 31.52 -9.06
N GLU A 94 42.95 30.27 -8.76
CA GLU A 94 44.37 29.87 -8.70
C GLU A 94 45.02 29.93 -10.08
N LEU A 95 44.31 29.48 -11.13
CA LEU A 95 44.83 29.46 -12.47
C LEU A 95 44.85 30.82 -13.14
N GLY A 96 44.04 31.74 -12.65
CA GLY A 96 43.95 33.08 -13.20
C GLY A 96 45.02 34.06 -12.68
N ARG A 97 45.90 33.59 -11.83
CA ARG A 97 47.01 34.40 -11.30
C ARG A 97 48.26 34.23 -12.13
#